data_a00d4a655766870242c0fddb1953723c
#
_entry.id   a00d4a655766870242c0fddb1953723c
#
_cell.length_a   1.000
_cell.length_b   1.000
_cell.length_c   1.000
_cell.angle_alpha   90.00
_cell.angle_beta   90.00
_cell.angle_gamma   90.00
#
_symmetry.space_group_name_H-M   'P 1'
#
loop_
_entity.id
_entity.type
_entity.pdbx_description
1 polymer ?
#
loop_
_entity_poly.entity_id
_entity_poly.type
_entity_poly.pdbx_seq_one_letter_code
_entity_poly.pdbx_strand_id
1 'polypeptide(L)'
;MGDMTLSATREWDFSSEQGKANYKAAQRRYPAQAIVDLAALRDNMRHLVSVVGGPHSGTAVMGIVKADAYGHGLIPAALAALAGGATWLGTAQSHEALLLRKAGIGPDRCHILTWVYSGTEVPFDELI
;
A
#
# COMPACT_ATOMS: atom_id res chain seq x y z
N MET A 1 29.69 -4.26 -5.49
CA MET A 1 28.76 -3.66 -4.55
C MET A 1 27.36 -3.97 -5.08
N GLY A 2 26.77 -5.07 -4.58
CA GLY A 2 25.54 -5.60 -5.10
C GLY A 2 24.38 -4.68 -4.81
N ASP A 3 23.61 -4.41 -5.83
CA ASP A 3 22.32 -3.76 -5.80
C ASP A 3 21.41 -4.48 -4.78
N MET A 4 21.29 -3.90 -3.59
CA MET A 4 20.24 -4.26 -2.66
C MET A 4 18.93 -3.59 -3.13
N THR A 5 18.49 -3.96 -4.32
CA THR A 5 17.08 -3.81 -4.64
C THR A 5 16.33 -4.58 -3.59
N LEU A 6 15.61 -3.86 -2.75
CA LEU A 6 14.62 -4.41 -1.83
C LEU A 6 13.71 -5.31 -2.66
N SER A 7 14.13 -6.55 -2.73
CA SER A 7 13.49 -7.59 -3.46
C SER A 7 12.06 -7.71 -2.96
N ALA A 8 11.19 -7.40 -3.90
CA ALA A 8 9.95 -8.13 -4.06
C ALA A 8 9.29 -8.50 -2.72
N THR A 9 8.37 -7.67 -2.29
CA THR A 9 7.22 -8.17 -1.55
C THR A 9 6.75 -9.43 -2.26
N ARG A 10 7.20 -10.57 -1.80
CA ARG A 10 6.64 -11.84 -2.27
C ARG A 10 5.23 -11.88 -1.71
N GLU A 11 4.30 -11.63 -2.59
CA GLU A 11 2.90 -11.75 -2.26
C GLU A 11 2.62 -13.23 -1.97
N TRP A 12 2.38 -13.54 -0.70
CA TRP A 12 1.98 -14.87 -0.28
C TRP A 12 0.47 -14.95 -0.40
N ASP A 13 0.00 -15.57 -1.47
CA ASP A 13 -1.42 -15.88 -1.59
C ASP A 13 -1.76 -17.10 -0.73
N PHE A 14 -2.18 -16.84 0.50
CA PHE A 14 -2.60 -17.89 1.43
C PHE A 14 -3.92 -18.56 1.04
N SER A 15 -4.62 -18.05 0.04
CA SER A 15 -5.81 -18.71 -0.51
C SER A 15 -5.46 -19.87 -1.43
N SER A 16 -4.24 -19.88 -2.00
CA SER A 16 -3.76 -20.92 -2.89
C SER A 16 -2.84 -21.94 -2.18
N GLU A 17 -2.88 -23.19 -2.60
CA GLU A 17 -1.97 -24.22 -2.09
C GLU A 17 -0.51 -23.91 -2.45
N GLN A 18 -0.26 -23.29 -3.61
CA GLN A 18 1.09 -22.88 -3.99
C GLN A 18 1.62 -21.77 -3.09
N GLY A 19 0.81 -20.79 -2.73
CA GLY A 19 1.18 -19.74 -1.79
C GLY A 19 1.52 -20.29 -0.41
N LYS A 20 0.71 -21.22 0.10
CA LYS A 20 0.98 -21.92 1.36
C LYS A 20 2.28 -22.74 1.32
N ALA A 21 2.54 -23.43 0.20
CA ALA A 21 3.78 -24.21 0.02
C ALA A 21 5.00 -23.30 -0.03
N ASN A 22 4.92 -22.20 -0.76
CA ASN A 22 5.98 -21.19 -0.84
C ASN A 22 6.29 -20.60 0.55
N TYR A 23 5.25 -20.29 1.32
CA TYR A 23 5.40 -19.81 2.69
C TYR A 23 6.13 -20.80 3.59
N LYS A 24 5.73 -22.09 3.56
CA LYS A 24 6.43 -23.14 4.31
C LYS A 24 7.90 -23.28 3.91
N ALA A 25 8.21 -23.17 2.62
CA ALA A 25 9.58 -23.21 2.13
C ALA A 25 10.42 -22.02 2.63
N ALA A 26 9.81 -20.81 2.64
CA ALA A 26 10.46 -19.64 3.18
C ALA A 26 10.71 -19.72 4.69
N GLN A 27 9.77 -20.27 5.46
CA GLN A 27 9.93 -20.45 6.90
C GLN A 27 11.15 -21.32 7.26
N ARG A 28 11.43 -22.35 6.45
CA ARG A 28 12.62 -23.21 6.64
C ARG A 28 13.93 -22.47 6.40
N ARG A 29 13.90 -21.48 5.50
CA ARG A 29 15.10 -20.72 5.11
C ARG A 29 15.35 -19.51 6.01
N TYR A 30 14.29 -18.91 6.54
CA TYR A 30 14.35 -17.69 7.35
C TYR A 30 13.57 -17.90 8.65
N PRO A 31 14.26 -18.21 9.76
CA PRO A 31 13.59 -18.50 11.03
C PRO A 31 12.90 -17.28 11.67
N ALA A 32 13.30 -16.06 11.28
CA ALA A 32 12.64 -14.83 11.70
C ALA A 32 12.06 -14.11 10.48
N GLN A 33 10.75 -13.89 10.47
CA GLN A 33 10.04 -13.27 9.36
C GLN A 33 8.96 -12.32 9.90
N ALA A 34 8.77 -11.21 9.20
CA ALA A 34 7.56 -10.40 9.31
C ALA A 34 6.67 -10.73 8.09
N ILE A 35 5.44 -11.12 8.33
CA ILE A 35 4.48 -11.51 7.29
C ILE A 35 3.39 -10.47 7.24
N VAL A 36 3.19 -9.88 6.07
CA VAL A 36 2.11 -8.93 5.82
C VAL A 36 1.02 -9.64 5.02
N ASP A 37 -0.15 -9.79 5.62
CA ASP A 37 -1.33 -10.33 4.95
C ASP A 37 -2.08 -9.21 4.21
N LEU A 38 -1.84 -9.10 2.91
CA LEU A 38 -2.49 -8.09 2.07
C LEU A 38 -4.00 -8.34 1.89
N ALA A 39 -4.43 -9.60 2.00
CA ALA A 39 -5.85 -9.91 1.94
C ALA A 39 -6.56 -9.39 3.19
N ALA A 40 -5.96 -9.53 4.37
CA ALA A 40 -6.48 -8.95 5.60
C ALA A 40 -6.52 -7.41 5.54
N LEU A 41 -5.49 -6.75 5.00
CA LEU A 41 -5.50 -5.30 4.80
C LEU A 41 -6.66 -4.85 3.89
N ARG A 42 -6.83 -5.54 2.76
CA ARG A 42 -7.94 -5.28 1.83
C ARG A 42 -9.30 -5.46 2.51
N ASP A 43 -9.48 -6.56 3.23
CA ASP A 43 -10.77 -6.90 3.82
C ASP A 43 -11.10 -5.98 5.01
N ASN A 44 -10.12 -5.54 5.79
CA ASN A 44 -10.26 -4.50 6.80
C ASN A 44 -10.71 -3.17 6.16
N MET A 45 -10.08 -2.77 5.06
CA MET A 45 -10.49 -1.55 4.35
C MET A 45 -11.92 -1.68 3.82
N ARG A 46 -12.27 -2.82 3.23
CA ARG A 46 -13.64 -3.08 2.75
C ARG A 46 -14.66 -2.99 3.88
N HIS A 47 -14.31 -3.50 5.05
CA HIS A 47 -15.16 -3.38 6.23
C HIS A 47 -15.35 -1.91 6.62
N LEU A 48 -14.28 -1.10 6.69
CA LEU A 48 -14.37 0.33 7.00
C LEU A 48 -15.25 1.08 5.99
N VAL A 49 -15.07 0.81 4.70
CA VAL A 49 -15.92 1.37 3.64
C VAL A 49 -17.38 1.01 3.84
N SER A 50 -17.68 -0.24 4.25
CA SER A 50 -19.06 -0.66 4.52
C SER A 50 -19.67 0.04 5.75
N VAL A 51 -18.88 0.28 6.79
CA VAL A 51 -19.32 0.97 8.02
C VAL A 51 -19.76 2.41 7.73
N VAL A 52 -19.12 3.09 6.79
CA VAL A 52 -19.50 4.46 6.40
C VAL A 52 -20.60 4.51 5.33
N GLY A 53 -21.26 3.40 5.08
CA GLY A 53 -22.40 3.31 4.15
C GLY A 53 -22.05 2.81 2.75
N GLY A 54 -20.83 2.29 2.55
CA GLY A 54 -20.38 1.70 1.29
C GLY A 54 -19.94 2.73 0.25
N PRO A 55 -19.59 2.28 -0.97
CA PRO A 55 -18.97 3.11 -2.00
C PRO A 55 -19.89 4.21 -2.55
N HIS A 56 -21.17 4.15 -2.29
CA HIS A 56 -22.16 5.13 -2.77
C HIS A 56 -22.69 6.06 -1.66
N SER A 57 -22.09 6.01 -0.47
CA SER A 57 -22.53 6.84 0.68
C SER A 57 -22.18 8.33 0.57
N GLY A 58 -21.35 8.71 -0.40
CA GLY A 58 -20.77 10.06 -0.49
C GLY A 58 -19.59 10.28 0.48
N THR A 59 -19.26 9.31 1.33
CA THR A 59 -18.11 9.37 2.25
C THR A 59 -16.91 8.67 1.63
N ALA A 60 -15.84 9.43 1.40
CA ALA A 60 -14.57 8.87 0.94
C ALA A 60 -13.78 8.28 2.12
N VAL A 61 -13.13 7.14 1.91
CA VAL A 61 -12.22 6.54 2.87
C VAL A 61 -10.78 6.68 2.37
N MET A 62 -9.90 7.20 3.24
CA MET A 62 -8.48 7.36 2.94
C MET A 62 -7.66 6.27 3.63
N GLY A 63 -6.90 5.51 2.84
CA GLY A 63 -5.89 4.59 3.35
C GLY A 63 -4.59 5.34 3.66
N ILE A 64 -4.17 5.37 4.92
CA ILE A 64 -2.91 6.02 5.32
C ILE A 64 -1.77 5.03 5.15
N VAL A 65 -0.85 5.34 4.24
CA VAL A 65 0.26 4.47 3.84
C VAL A 65 1.64 5.12 4.02
N LYS A 66 1.71 6.21 4.78
CA LYS A 66 2.98 6.89 5.12
C LYS A 66 3.98 5.95 5.79
N ALA A 67 5.26 6.31 5.77
CA ALA A 67 6.36 5.58 6.40
C ALA A 67 6.38 4.10 5.98
N ASP A 68 6.40 3.87 4.66
CA ASP A 68 6.34 2.53 4.05
C ASP A 68 5.11 1.71 4.52
N ALA A 69 3.95 2.38 4.62
CA ALA A 69 2.74 1.81 5.21
C ALA A 69 2.98 1.23 6.62
N TYR A 70 3.69 2.00 7.47
CA TYR A 70 4.09 1.58 8.81
C TYR A 70 4.95 0.29 8.80
N GLY A 71 5.77 0.11 7.78
CA GLY A 71 6.60 -1.07 7.58
C GLY A 71 5.91 -2.25 6.90
N HIS A 72 4.68 -2.07 6.39
CA HIS A 72 3.96 -3.12 5.66
C HIS A 72 4.27 -3.14 4.16
N GLY A 73 5.05 -2.18 3.67
CA GLY A 73 5.33 -1.99 2.25
C GLY A 73 4.36 -1.00 1.58
N LEU A 74 4.89 0.15 1.16
CA LEU A 74 4.10 1.27 0.63
C LEU A 74 3.16 0.86 -0.51
N ILE A 75 3.73 0.28 -1.56
CA ILE A 75 2.98 -0.04 -2.78
C ILE A 75 1.98 -1.18 -2.56
N PRO A 76 2.36 -2.35 -1.99
CA PRO A 76 1.40 -3.44 -1.79
C PRO A 76 0.28 -3.07 -0.84
N ALA A 77 0.56 -2.33 0.24
CA ALA A 77 -0.47 -1.86 1.16
C ALA A 77 -1.43 -0.85 0.50
N ALA A 78 -0.90 0.07 -0.31
CA ALA A 78 -1.71 1.00 -1.08
C ALA A 78 -2.66 0.27 -2.05
N LEU A 79 -2.15 -0.71 -2.79
CA LEU A 79 -2.96 -1.51 -3.70
C LEU A 79 -4.03 -2.32 -2.97
N ALA A 80 -3.71 -2.89 -1.79
CA ALA A 80 -4.68 -3.58 -0.95
C ALA A 80 -5.79 -2.64 -0.45
N ALA A 81 -5.43 -1.42 -0.01
CA ALA A 81 -6.40 -0.42 0.42
C ALA A 81 -7.34 -0.01 -0.72
N LEU A 82 -6.81 0.25 -1.92
CA LEU A 82 -7.62 0.58 -3.10
C LEU A 82 -8.54 -0.59 -3.50
N ALA A 83 -8.03 -1.83 -3.47
CA ALA A 83 -8.84 -3.02 -3.72
C ALA A 83 -9.93 -3.25 -2.65
N GLY A 84 -9.75 -2.70 -1.46
CA GLY A 84 -10.75 -2.66 -0.38
C GLY A 84 -11.78 -1.54 -0.51
N GLY A 85 -11.62 -0.63 -1.49
CA GLY A 85 -12.57 0.45 -1.75
C GLY A 85 -12.14 1.82 -1.24
N ALA A 86 -10.90 1.99 -0.78
CA ALA A 86 -10.35 3.32 -0.53
C ALA A 86 -10.28 4.11 -1.85
N THR A 87 -10.65 5.38 -1.82
CA THR A 87 -10.58 6.28 -2.97
C THR A 87 -9.48 7.34 -2.79
N TRP A 88 -8.91 7.41 -1.61
CA TRP A 88 -7.81 8.26 -1.25
C TRP A 88 -6.68 7.46 -0.62
N LEU A 89 -5.45 7.93 -0.84
CA LEU A 89 -4.26 7.47 -0.13
C LEU A 89 -3.61 8.65 0.60
N GLY A 90 -3.14 8.43 1.81
CA GLY A 90 -2.46 9.44 2.61
C GLY A 90 -0.99 9.09 2.82
N THR A 91 -0.09 9.98 2.39
CA THR A 91 1.35 9.89 2.61
C THR A 91 1.81 11.08 3.46
N ALA A 92 2.93 10.94 4.17
CA ALA A 92 3.48 12.07 4.91
C ALA A 92 4.30 12.97 4.01
N GLN A 93 5.16 12.39 3.19
CA GLN A 93 6.14 13.13 2.39
C GLN A 93 5.83 13.02 0.88
N SER A 94 6.20 14.07 0.13
CA SER A 94 5.96 14.15 -1.31
C SER A 94 6.60 13.01 -2.10
N HIS A 95 7.81 12.58 -1.71
CA HIS A 95 8.48 11.47 -2.40
C HIS A 95 7.69 10.15 -2.31
N GLU A 96 6.97 9.89 -1.21
CA GLU A 96 6.11 8.71 -1.10
C GLU A 96 4.95 8.78 -2.09
N ALA A 97 4.35 9.95 -2.26
CA ALA A 97 3.31 10.17 -3.26
C ALA A 97 3.85 9.92 -4.68
N LEU A 98 5.04 10.41 -4.99
CA LEU A 98 5.70 10.17 -6.29
C LEU A 98 6.00 8.69 -6.51
N LEU A 99 6.41 7.94 -5.49
CA LEU A 99 6.61 6.49 -5.59
C LEU A 99 5.31 5.76 -5.95
N LEU A 100 4.18 6.15 -5.34
CA LEU A 100 2.87 5.60 -5.68
C LEU A 100 2.48 5.91 -7.13
N ARG A 101 2.70 7.14 -7.60
CA ARG A 101 2.46 7.52 -9.00
C ARG A 101 3.34 6.72 -9.97
N LYS A 102 4.63 6.59 -9.69
CA LYS A 102 5.58 5.78 -10.48
C LYS A 102 5.21 4.30 -10.51
N ALA A 103 4.54 3.79 -9.48
CA ALA A 103 4.02 2.43 -9.43
C ALA A 103 2.71 2.23 -10.23
N GLY A 104 2.25 3.24 -10.96
CA GLY A 104 1.06 3.15 -11.81
C GLY A 104 -0.26 3.45 -11.10
N ILE A 105 -0.22 4.02 -9.89
CA ILE A 105 -1.43 4.51 -9.22
C ILE A 105 -1.72 5.92 -9.73
N GLY A 106 -2.43 6.03 -10.84
CA GLY A 106 -2.73 7.28 -11.52
C GLY A 106 -3.77 8.16 -10.79
N PRO A 107 -3.88 9.45 -11.18
CA PRO A 107 -4.86 10.36 -10.59
C PRO A 107 -6.32 9.98 -10.90
N ASP A 108 -6.56 9.28 -11.99
CA ASP A 108 -7.84 8.68 -12.36
C ASP A 108 -8.28 7.55 -11.42
N ARG A 109 -7.32 6.91 -10.77
CA ARG A 109 -7.57 5.79 -9.86
C ARG A 109 -7.81 6.22 -8.43
N CYS A 110 -7.04 7.18 -7.92
CA CYS A 110 -7.23 7.70 -6.57
C CYS A 110 -6.58 9.08 -6.37
N HIS A 111 -7.08 9.81 -5.39
CA HIS A 111 -6.43 11.01 -4.88
C HIS A 111 -5.34 10.63 -3.89
N ILE A 112 -4.23 11.39 -3.88
CA ILE A 112 -3.16 11.24 -2.90
C ILE A 112 -3.00 12.54 -2.14
N LEU A 113 -3.14 12.47 -0.82
CA LEU A 113 -2.85 13.58 0.09
C LEU A 113 -1.45 13.39 0.66
N THR A 114 -0.64 14.42 0.62
CA THR A 114 0.63 14.51 1.36
C THR A 114 0.63 15.79 2.19
N TRP A 115 1.21 15.76 3.40
CA TRP A 115 1.07 16.88 4.35
C TRP A 115 2.37 17.35 5.00
N VAL A 116 3.48 16.62 4.85
CA VAL A 116 4.79 17.05 5.35
C VAL A 116 5.68 17.44 4.20
N TYR A 117 5.98 18.73 4.10
CA TYR A 117 6.94 19.25 3.13
C TYR A 117 7.66 20.46 3.72
N SER A 118 8.91 20.65 3.40
CA SER A 118 9.68 21.84 3.69
C SER A 118 9.70 22.75 2.45
N GLY A 119 9.47 24.02 2.64
CA GLY A 119 9.01 24.99 1.66
C GLY A 119 9.77 25.23 0.36
N THR A 120 10.90 24.59 0.10
CA THR A 120 11.73 24.92 -1.08
C THR A 120 11.97 23.75 -2.05
N GLU A 121 11.60 22.54 -1.70
CA GLU A 121 11.95 21.34 -2.49
C GLU A 121 10.75 20.43 -2.82
N VAL A 122 9.55 21.00 -2.91
CA VAL A 122 8.38 20.21 -3.31
C VAL A 122 8.31 20.20 -4.83
N PRO A 123 8.39 19.04 -5.48
CA PRO A 123 8.27 18.92 -6.93
C PRO A 123 6.78 19.00 -7.33
N PHE A 124 6.18 20.17 -7.16
CA PHE A 124 4.75 20.37 -7.45
C PHE A 124 4.39 19.98 -8.88
N ASP A 125 5.27 20.24 -9.84
CA ASP A 125 5.05 19.88 -11.25
C ASP A 125 4.97 18.36 -11.49
N GLU A 126 5.57 17.56 -10.60
CA GLU A 126 5.52 16.10 -10.68
C GLU A 126 4.34 15.50 -9.88
N LEU A 127 3.72 16.30 -8.99
CA LEU A 127 2.62 15.86 -8.12
C LEU A 127 1.24 16.10 -8.72
N ILE A 128 1.14 16.99 -9.68
CA ILE A 128 -0.09 17.38 -10.39
C ILE A 128 -0.23 16.59 -11.69
#